data_6f66b2b8b553c983cadd28c4a68fd899
#
_entry.id   6f66b2b8b553c983cadd28c4a68fd899
#
_cell.length_a   1.000
_cell.length_b   1.000
_cell.length_c   1.000
_cell.angle_alpha   90.00
_cell.angle_beta   90.00
_cell.angle_gamma   90.00
#
_symmetry.space_group_name_H-M   'P 1'
#
loop_
_entity.id
_entity.type
_entity.pdbx_description
1 polymer ?
#
loop_
_entity_poly.entity_id
_entity_poly.type
_entity_poly.pdbx_seq_one_letter_code
_entity_poly.pdbx_strand_id
1 'polypeptide(L)'
;AKNCCDAIPLLSLSDQPRTHVRELMVDPCRTFIPYEQLKAFIPEMARYKLNAIHLHLVDDQAWRIEIKKYPRLTAEASSRWGMDDMNMPIKGYYTQEQMRDLVSYAAKYHVQVVPEIEMPGHEVAAISVYPELTCHGVQVPIRTTCGVSDELLCPGNEFIYEFLGNVFKELADVFPSPYIHLGGDEAGNPALDCWTNCPKCQALKKKLGITTTDRSENWKLQGYLFDRMIELLRNRYHKTPMFWYELDFKKIQPGCVTFAWRSGLTEEALKAAVENNARIMLCPGEHCYFDYPMAKGDMPEVNWGMPVTTLKDTYRLDPGWGMGEDFENNNLFGVAGTLWSECINTPERIYYQAYPRALALAEAGWSMQKNRSWEGFILRMEPTLEDMMRRGITFSMEY
;
A
#
# COMPACT_ATOMS: atom_id res chain seq x y z
N ALA A 1 -30.74 20.45 -13.73
CA ALA A 1 -32.10 19.90 -13.68
C ALA A 1 -32.29 19.16 -12.36
N LYS A 2 -33.25 19.58 -11.54
CA LYS A 2 -33.66 18.89 -10.32
C LYS A 2 -34.30 17.56 -10.72
N ASN A 3 -33.59 16.48 -10.65
CA ASN A 3 -34.16 15.14 -10.57
C ASN A 3 -34.03 14.64 -9.12
N CYS A 4 -34.72 15.32 -8.21
CA CYS A 4 -35.14 14.67 -6.98
C CYS A 4 -36.32 13.78 -7.36
N CYS A 5 -36.06 12.51 -7.62
CA CYS A 5 -37.11 11.50 -7.53
C CYS A 5 -37.43 11.35 -6.04
N ASP A 6 -38.55 11.97 -5.61
CA ASP A 6 -39.09 11.81 -4.25
C ASP A 6 -39.62 10.37 -4.02
N ALA A 7 -39.45 9.48 -4.98
CA ALA A 7 -39.85 8.07 -4.90
C ALA A 7 -38.74 7.14 -5.39
N ILE A 8 -38.49 6.12 -4.60
CA ILE A 8 -37.65 4.98 -5.02
C ILE A 8 -38.55 4.04 -5.84
N PRO A 9 -38.19 3.73 -7.11
CA PRO A 9 -38.97 2.80 -7.91
C PRO A 9 -38.97 1.41 -7.24
N LEU A 10 -40.07 0.70 -7.39
CA LEU A 10 -40.14 -0.71 -6.98
C LEU A 10 -39.19 -1.53 -7.89
N LEU A 11 -38.12 -2.01 -7.31
CA LEU A 11 -37.08 -2.78 -8.00
C LEU A 11 -36.84 -4.09 -7.27
N SER A 12 -36.59 -5.15 -8.03
CA SER A 12 -35.97 -6.37 -7.53
C SER A 12 -34.52 -6.38 -8.04
N LEU A 13 -33.57 -6.25 -7.12
CA LEU A 13 -32.15 -6.23 -7.43
C LEU A 13 -31.47 -7.39 -6.71
N SER A 14 -30.64 -8.14 -7.45
CA SER A 14 -29.69 -9.09 -6.89
C SER A 14 -28.29 -8.66 -7.33
N ASP A 15 -27.53 -8.15 -6.41
CA ASP A 15 -26.18 -7.62 -6.66
C ASP A 15 -25.28 -7.90 -5.47
N GLN A 16 -24.05 -8.31 -5.74
CA GLN A 16 -23.04 -8.58 -4.72
C GLN A 16 -21.64 -8.32 -5.28
N PRO A 17 -20.69 -7.87 -4.43
CA PRO A 17 -19.33 -7.69 -4.86
C PRO A 17 -18.65 -9.03 -5.16
N ARG A 18 -17.82 -9.06 -6.20
CA ARG A 18 -16.97 -10.21 -6.55
C ARG A 18 -15.82 -10.39 -5.56
N THR A 19 -15.25 -9.27 -5.05
CA THR A 19 -14.15 -9.29 -4.10
C THR A 19 -14.53 -8.67 -2.76
N HIS A 20 -13.91 -9.13 -1.67
CA HIS A 20 -14.15 -8.59 -0.34
C HIS A 20 -13.66 -7.15 -0.21
N VAL A 21 -12.47 -6.86 -0.74
CA VAL A 21 -11.81 -5.56 -0.65
C VAL A 21 -11.58 -4.97 -2.03
N ARG A 22 -11.85 -3.67 -2.16
CA ARG A 22 -11.57 -2.83 -3.31
C ARG A 22 -10.91 -1.57 -2.75
N GLU A 23 -9.61 -1.50 -2.90
CA GLU A 23 -8.74 -0.61 -2.15
C GLU A 23 -8.10 0.45 -3.04
N LEU A 24 -7.88 1.63 -2.47
CA LEU A 24 -6.87 2.56 -2.95
C LEU A 24 -5.82 2.76 -1.88
N MET A 25 -4.57 2.55 -2.22
CA MET A 25 -3.41 2.90 -1.42
C MET A 25 -2.99 4.33 -1.78
N VAL A 26 -2.70 5.12 -0.77
CA VAL A 26 -2.15 6.47 -0.91
C VAL A 26 -0.85 6.58 -0.14
N ASP A 27 0.11 7.30 -0.70
CA ASP A 27 1.45 7.48 -0.17
C ASP A 27 1.66 8.93 0.34
N PRO A 28 1.43 9.21 1.62
CA PRO A 28 1.77 10.50 2.20
C PRO A 28 3.26 10.69 2.51
N CYS A 29 4.10 9.65 2.29
CA CYS A 29 5.52 9.70 2.65
C CYS A 29 6.34 10.51 1.67
N ARG A 30 6.21 10.22 0.36
CA ARG A 30 6.96 10.96 -0.65
C ARG A 30 6.42 12.36 -0.81
N THR A 31 5.09 12.52 -0.84
CA THR A 31 4.42 13.82 -0.82
C THR A 31 3.36 13.84 0.26
N PHE A 32 3.45 14.79 1.19
CA PHE A 32 2.50 14.83 2.29
C PHE A 32 1.10 15.26 1.82
N ILE A 33 0.11 14.45 2.15
CA ILE A 33 -1.31 14.70 1.89
C ILE A 33 -1.90 15.32 3.15
N PRO A 34 -2.32 16.60 3.14
CA PRO A 34 -2.96 17.20 4.30
C PRO A 34 -4.20 16.43 4.77
N TYR A 35 -4.40 16.38 6.08
CA TYR A 35 -5.46 15.60 6.72
C TYR A 35 -6.86 15.84 6.10
N GLU A 36 -7.23 17.10 5.87
CA GLU A 36 -8.54 17.45 5.31
C GLU A 36 -8.72 16.91 3.87
N GLN A 37 -7.64 16.85 3.11
CA GLN A 37 -7.65 16.32 1.75
C GLN A 37 -7.77 14.79 1.75
N LEU A 38 -7.02 14.13 2.64
CA LEU A 38 -7.15 12.69 2.85
C LEU A 38 -8.59 12.33 3.25
N LYS A 39 -9.18 13.10 4.15
CA LYS A 39 -10.58 12.93 4.59
C LYS A 39 -11.58 13.15 3.45
N ALA A 40 -11.34 14.15 2.59
CA ALA A 40 -12.19 14.43 1.45
C ALA A 40 -12.19 13.34 0.38
N PHE A 41 -11.14 12.50 0.33
CA PHE A 41 -11.03 11.38 -0.60
C PHE A 41 -11.99 10.22 -0.27
N ILE A 42 -12.35 10.04 1.00
CA ILE A 42 -13.20 8.93 1.48
C ILE A 42 -14.59 8.90 0.82
N PRO A 43 -15.38 9.99 0.77
CA PRO A 43 -16.70 9.97 0.12
C PRO A 43 -16.64 9.63 -1.36
N GLU A 44 -15.57 10.06 -2.07
CA GLU A 44 -15.42 9.76 -3.48
C GLU A 44 -15.14 8.27 -3.71
N MET A 45 -14.27 7.67 -2.91
CA MET A 45 -14.03 6.23 -2.93
C MET A 45 -15.33 5.44 -2.71
N ALA A 46 -16.06 5.79 -1.65
CA ALA A 46 -17.29 5.10 -1.25
C ALA A 46 -18.39 5.20 -2.32
N ARG A 47 -18.48 6.35 -3.02
CA ARG A 47 -19.45 6.57 -4.10
C ARG A 47 -19.34 5.52 -5.20
N TYR A 48 -18.13 5.02 -5.45
CA TYR A 48 -17.86 4.02 -6.47
C TYR A 48 -17.57 2.62 -5.89
N LYS A 49 -18.02 2.39 -4.65
CA LYS A 49 -17.95 1.08 -3.97
C LYS A 49 -16.52 0.60 -3.65
N LEU A 50 -15.56 1.51 -3.64
CA LEU A 50 -14.26 1.26 -3.01
C LEU A 50 -14.46 1.29 -1.50
N ASN A 51 -13.95 0.29 -0.78
CA ASN A 51 -14.28 0.07 0.63
C ASN A 51 -13.07 -0.02 1.56
N ALA A 52 -11.87 0.27 1.06
CA ALA A 52 -10.68 0.39 1.88
C ALA A 52 -9.75 1.48 1.36
N ILE A 53 -9.21 2.29 2.27
CA ILE A 53 -8.08 3.16 2.02
C ILE A 53 -6.87 2.62 2.78
N HIS A 54 -5.79 2.38 2.05
CA HIS A 54 -4.53 1.93 2.60
C HIS A 54 -3.59 3.13 2.71
N LEU A 55 -3.04 3.35 3.88
CA LEU A 55 -2.17 4.47 4.19
C LEU A 55 -0.73 3.98 4.32
N HIS A 56 0.11 4.33 3.36
CA HIS A 56 1.55 4.08 3.39
C HIS A 56 2.23 5.13 4.27
N LEU A 57 2.31 4.86 5.58
CA LEU A 57 2.63 5.85 6.61
C LEU A 57 4.14 5.99 6.91
N VAL A 58 4.95 5.11 6.37
CA VAL A 58 6.40 5.08 6.57
C VAL A 58 7.10 4.76 5.28
N ASP A 59 8.16 5.50 4.98
CA ASP A 59 9.09 5.22 3.91
C ASP A 59 10.44 5.90 4.17
N ASP A 60 11.42 5.70 3.29
CA ASP A 60 12.75 6.31 3.36
C ASP A 60 12.71 7.84 3.48
N GLN A 61 11.66 8.47 2.91
CA GLN A 61 11.54 9.90 2.81
C GLN A 61 10.78 10.54 3.97
N ALA A 62 9.96 9.79 4.70
CA ALA A 62 9.26 10.34 5.87
C ALA A 62 8.59 9.28 6.74
N TRP A 63 8.40 9.65 8.01
CA TRP A 63 7.51 9.00 8.96
C TRP A 63 6.27 9.87 9.17
N ARG A 64 5.06 9.34 8.93
CA ARG A 64 3.83 10.16 8.85
C ARG A 64 2.81 9.94 9.96
N ILE A 65 3.02 9.03 10.89
CA ILE A 65 2.09 8.77 12.00
C ILE A 65 2.72 9.05 13.36
N GLU A 66 2.00 9.75 14.23
CA GLU A 66 2.44 9.99 15.61
C GLU A 66 2.56 8.68 16.39
N ILE A 67 3.75 8.44 16.95
CA ILE A 67 4.04 7.38 17.91
C ILE A 67 4.53 8.05 19.20
N LYS A 68 3.70 8.05 20.22
CA LYS A 68 3.98 8.77 21.49
C LYS A 68 5.21 8.24 22.20
N LYS A 69 5.47 6.95 22.07
CA LYS A 69 6.68 6.31 22.62
C LYS A 69 7.96 6.80 21.92
N TYR A 70 7.86 7.18 20.65
CA TYR A 70 8.98 7.58 19.80
C TYR A 70 8.74 8.95 19.15
N PRO A 71 8.70 10.05 19.94
CA PRO A 71 8.28 11.36 19.44
C PRO A 71 9.21 11.96 18.36
N ARG A 72 10.48 11.54 18.31
CA ARG A 72 11.44 11.99 17.29
C ARG A 72 11.01 11.57 15.86
N LEU A 73 10.25 10.48 15.71
CA LEU A 73 9.73 10.04 14.41
C LEU A 73 8.92 11.14 13.70
N THR A 74 8.11 11.89 14.45
CA THR A 74 7.32 12.97 13.88
C THR A 74 7.94 14.35 14.07
N ALA A 75 8.74 14.55 15.12
CA ALA A 75 9.41 15.82 15.35
C ALA A 75 10.55 16.10 14.34
N GLU A 76 11.27 15.06 13.93
CA GLU A 76 12.49 15.17 13.11
C GLU A 76 12.33 14.47 11.74
N ALA A 77 11.73 13.25 11.71
CA ALA A 77 11.67 12.43 10.52
C ALA A 77 10.41 12.65 9.66
N SER A 78 9.59 13.66 9.94
CA SER A 78 8.42 14.03 9.14
C SER A 78 8.66 15.27 8.24
N SER A 79 9.88 15.79 8.19
CA SER A 79 10.23 17.01 7.46
C SER A 79 11.55 16.84 6.72
N ARG A 80 11.56 17.21 5.45
CA ARG A 80 12.72 17.20 4.56
C ARG A 80 12.55 18.19 3.41
N TRP A 81 13.61 18.40 2.62
CA TRP A 81 13.49 19.02 1.31
C TRP A 81 12.79 18.05 0.33
N GLY A 82 12.15 18.61 -0.69
CA GLY A 82 11.51 17.83 -1.74
C GLY A 82 12.50 16.87 -2.42
N MET A 83 11.95 15.87 -3.09
CA MET A 83 12.75 14.87 -3.79
C MET A 83 13.33 15.45 -5.09
N ASP A 84 14.53 15.01 -5.43
CA ASP A 84 15.24 15.35 -6.66
C ASP A 84 15.27 16.87 -6.91
N ASP A 85 14.65 17.35 -7.96
CA ASP A 85 14.67 18.78 -8.34
C ASP A 85 13.57 19.63 -7.67
N MET A 86 12.73 19.04 -6.81
CA MET A 86 11.73 19.81 -6.07
C MET A 86 12.38 20.62 -4.94
N ASN A 87 12.67 21.89 -5.21
CA ASN A 87 13.29 22.80 -4.26
C ASN A 87 12.24 23.42 -3.29
N MET A 88 11.52 22.58 -2.56
CA MET A 88 10.54 23.00 -1.56
C MET A 88 10.52 22.05 -0.35
N PRO A 89 10.27 22.57 0.86
CA PRO A 89 10.16 21.71 2.02
C PRO A 89 8.87 20.90 1.97
N ILE A 90 8.97 19.60 2.25
CA ILE A 90 7.84 18.71 2.47
C ILE A 90 7.83 18.34 3.95
N LYS A 91 6.75 18.70 4.63
CA LYS A 91 6.59 18.38 6.03
C LYS A 91 5.14 18.11 6.40
N GLY A 92 4.95 17.29 7.41
CA GLY A 92 3.65 17.00 7.98
C GLY A 92 3.60 15.56 8.50
N TYR A 93 2.68 15.33 9.39
CA TYR A 93 2.34 14.02 9.91
C TYR A 93 0.91 14.05 10.42
N TYR A 94 0.37 12.88 10.67
CA TYR A 94 -0.95 12.73 11.27
C TYR A 94 -0.83 12.42 12.75
N THR A 95 -1.58 13.14 13.57
CA THR A 95 -1.71 12.79 14.97
C THR A 95 -2.60 11.56 15.13
N GLN A 96 -2.45 10.84 16.24
CA GLN A 96 -3.34 9.73 16.55
C GLN A 96 -4.80 10.16 16.66
N GLU A 97 -5.06 11.39 17.11
CA GLU A 97 -6.40 11.94 17.18
C GLU A 97 -7.00 12.14 15.78
N GLN A 98 -6.25 12.72 14.85
CA GLN A 98 -6.66 12.85 13.46
C GLN A 98 -6.96 11.48 12.83
N MET A 99 -6.14 10.47 13.11
CA MET A 99 -6.38 9.12 12.58
C MET A 99 -7.62 8.46 13.19
N ARG A 100 -7.89 8.64 14.48
CA ARG A 100 -9.15 8.17 15.08
C ARG A 100 -10.37 8.88 14.49
N ASP A 101 -10.27 10.18 14.23
CA ASP A 101 -11.34 10.91 13.54
C ASP A 101 -11.52 10.41 12.09
N LEU A 102 -10.43 10.21 11.34
CA LEU A 102 -10.49 9.65 9.99
C LEU A 102 -11.17 8.27 9.97
N VAL A 103 -10.78 7.38 10.87
CA VAL A 103 -11.39 6.05 11.01
C VAL A 103 -12.89 6.15 11.30
N SER A 104 -13.27 7.00 12.25
CA SER A 104 -14.68 7.22 12.61
C SER A 104 -15.47 7.84 11.46
N TYR A 105 -14.84 8.73 10.70
CA TYR A 105 -15.44 9.34 9.52
C TYR A 105 -15.60 8.32 8.38
N ALA A 106 -14.55 7.57 8.07
CA ALA A 106 -14.54 6.56 7.02
C ALA A 106 -15.58 5.45 7.27
N ALA A 107 -15.77 5.06 8.53
CA ALA A 107 -16.77 4.07 8.92
C ALA A 107 -18.20 4.48 8.54
N LYS A 108 -18.54 5.77 8.50
CA LYS A 108 -19.86 6.28 8.04
C LYS A 108 -20.09 6.02 6.55
N TYR A 109 -19.01 5.83 5.79
CA TYR A 109 -19.02 5.52 4.37
C TYR A 109 -18.71 4.04 4.07
N HIS A 110 -18.62 3.19 5.11
CA HIS A 110 -18.23 1.79 4.99
C HIS A 110 -16.84 1.59 4.36
N VAL A 111 -15.94 2.53 4.59
CA VAL A 111 -14.55 2.48 4.14
C VAL A 111 -13.66 2.12 5.33
N GLN A 112 -12.87 1.07 5.21
CA GLN A 112 -11.85 0.71 6.20
C GLN A 112 -10.58 1.54 5.97
N VAL A 113 -9.90 1.88 7.06
CA VAL A 113 -8.58 2.51 7.01
C VAL A 113 -7.56 1.47 7.43
N VAL A 114 -6.67 1.11 6.51
CA VAL A 114 -5.60 0.11 6.71
C VAL A 114 -4.28 0.84 6.85
N PRO A 115 -3.61 0.79 8.01
CA PRO A 115 -2.29 1.40 8.16
C PRO A 115 -1.20 0.45 7.68
N GLU A 116 -0.15 1.02 7.06
CA GLU A 116 1.10 0.35 6.71
C GLU A 116 2.27 0.95 7.47
N ILE A 117 3.09 0.07 8.03
CA ILE A 117 4.43 0.37 8.55
C ILE A 117 5.38 -0.57 7.83
N GLU A 118 6.34 0.01 7.16
CA GLU A 118 7.34 -0.73 6.42
C GLU A 118 8.32 -1.49 7.31
N MET A 119 8.81 -2.61 6.80
CA MET A 119 9.92 -3.39 7.36
C MET A 119 10.37 -4.49 6.40
N PRO A 120 11.63 -4.82 6.32
CA PRO A 120 12.78 -4.16 6.95
C PRO A 120 13.35 -3.02 6.13
N GLY A 121 12.93 -2.85 4.88
CA GLY A 121 13.27 -1.74 3.99
C GLY A 121 12.33 -0.55 4.16
N HIS A 122 12.58 0.52 3.38
CA HIS A 122 11.77 1.74 3.37
C HIS A 122 11.63 2.40 4.77
N GLU A 123 12.70 2.33 5.58
CA GLU A 123 12.72 2.76 6.97
C GLU A 123 13.78 3.84 7.28
N VAL A 124 14.38 4.45 6.24
CA VAL A 124 15.44 5.47 6.46
C VAL A 124 14.95 6.64 7.30
N ALA A 125 13.68 7.01 7.21
CA ALA A 125 13.13 8.05 8.06
C ALA A 125 13.25 7.70 9.56
N ALA A 126 12.89 6.46 9.96
CA ALA A 126 13.06 6.01 11.35
C ALA A 126 14.54 5.86 11.71
N ILE A 127 15.33 5.29 10.82
CA ILE A 127 16.78 5.09 11.00
C ILE A 127 17.50 6.41 11.20
N SER A 128 17.11 7.48 10.50
CA SER A 128 17.72 8.80 10.62
C SER A 128 17.65 9.38 12.04
N VAL A 129 16.67 8.97 12.82
CA VAL A 129 16.46 9.45 14.21
C VAL A 129 16.71 8.38 15.27
N TYR A 130 16.69 7.10 14.88
CA TYR A 130 17.01 5.94 15.72
C TYR A 130 18.01 5.02 15.00
N PRO A 131 19.29 5.45 14.88
CA PRO A 131 20.30 4.73 14.10
C PRO A 131 20.59 3.33 14.65
N GLU A 132 20.30 3.08 15.91
CA GLU A 132 20.40 1.74 16.54
C GLU A 132 19.48 0.69 15.90
N LEU A 133 18.54 1.08 15.05
CA LEU A 133 17.70 0.17 14.27
C LEU A 133 18.48 -0.57 13.18
N THR A 134 19.61 -0.01 12.72
CA THR A 134 20.42 -0.59 11.65
C THR A 134 21.50 -1.56 12.14
N CYS A 135 22.16 -2.22 11.20
CA CYS A 135 23.29 -3.09 11.46
C CYS A 135 24.53 -2.36 12.00
N HIS A 136 24.76 -1.14 11.54
CA HIS A 136 25.96 -0.34 11.87
C HIS A 136 25.72 0.69 12.98
N GLY A 137 24.48 1.06 13.28
CA GLY A 137 24.16 2.02 14.34
C GLY A 137 24.64 3.46 14.07
N VAL A 138 24.87 3.81 12.81
CA VAL A 138 25.32 5.15 12.40
C VAL A 138 24.13 5.95 11.87
N GLN A 139 24.02 7.20 12.30
CA GLN A 139 22.97 8.09 11.81
C GLN A 139 23.18 8.39 10.32
N VAL A 140 22.12 8.27 9.55
CA VAL A 140 22.06 8.63 8.14
C VAL A 140 21.03 9.75 7.94
N PRO A 141 21.17 10.59 6.91
CA PRO A 141 20.17 11.62 6.62
C PRO A 141 18.89 10.98 6.07
N ILE A 142 17.76 11.65 6.29
CA ILE A 142 16.51 11.30 5.60
C ILE A 142 16.74 11.36 4.09
N ARG A 143 16.19 10.38 3.37
CA ARG A 143 16.35 10.30 1.93
C ARG A 143 15.57 11.40 1.21
N THR A 144 16.19 12.00 0.18
CA THR A 144 15.59 13.02 -0.67
C THR A 144 15.58 12.63 -2.16
N THR A 145 15.81 11.35 -2.45
CA THR A 145 15.82 10.79 -3.80
C THR A 145 14.83 9.63 -3.90
N CYS A 146 14.36 9.35 -5.10
CA CYS A 146 13.58 8.14 -5.41
C CYS A 146 14.42 6.87 -5.32
N GLY A 147 13.76 5.71 -5.42
CA GLY A 147 14.39 4.39 -5.47
C GLY A 147 14.62 3.76 -4.10
N VAL A 148 15.35 2.65 -4.07
CA VAL A 148 15.55 1.78 -2.90
C VAL A 148 16.80 2.18 -2.13
N SER A 149 16.75 2.10 -0.81
CA SER A 149 17.89 2.35 0.09
C SER A 149 18.58 1.04 0.50
N ASP A 150 19.88 1.12 0.73
CA ASP A 150 20.67 0.03 1.34
C ASP A 150 20.53 -0.04 2.87
N GLU A 151 19.88 0.97 3.47
CA GLU A 151 19.67 1.05 4.91
C GLU A 151 18.41 0.26 5.30
N LEU A 152 18.63 -0.83 6.02
CA LEU A 152 17.57 -1.75 6.45
C LEU A 152 17.56 -1.90 7.97
N LEU A 153 16.41 -2.22 8.54
CA LEU A 153 16.33 -2.69 9.92
C LEU A 153 17.18 -3.94 10.10
N CYS A 154 17.81 -4.09 11.26
CA CYS A 154 18.72 -5.19 11.56
C CYS A 154 17.99 -6.37 12.23
N PRO A 155 17.63 -7.46 11.52
CA PRO A 155 16.91 -8.59 12.12
C PRO A 155 17.62 -9.29 13.27
N GLY A 156 18.94 -9.17 13.33
CA GLY A 156 19.75 -9.68 14.43
C GLY A 156 19.76 -8.81 15.69
N ASN A 157 19.11 -7.65 15.65
CA ASN A 157 19.06 -6.71 16.78
C ASN A 157 17.71 -6.78 17.50
N GLU A 158 17.69 -7.23 18.75
CA GLU A 158 16.44 -7.34 19.53
C GLU A 158 15.74 -5.99 19.75
N PHE A 159 16.45 -4.87 19.67
CA PHE A 159 15.84 -3.55 19.80
C PHE A 159 14.81 -3.26 18.71
N ILE A 160 14.97 -3.77 17.47
CA ILE A 160 13.96 -3.55 16.42
C ILE A 160 12.60 -4.16 16.79
N TYR A 161 12.62 -5.32 17.48
CA TYR A 161 11.38 -5.99 17.91
C TYR A 161 10.68 -5.25 19.04
N GLU A 162 11.46 -4.61 19.95
CA GLU A 162 10.91 -3.70 20.95
C GLU A 162 10.32 -2.46 20.29
N PHE A 163 11.05 -1.85 19.35
CA PHE A 163 10.61 -0.68 18.59
C PHE A 163 9.31 -0.95 17.84
N LEU A 164 9.31 -1.94 16.95
CA LEU A 164 8.13 -2.32 16.17
C LEU A 164 6.96 -2.76 17.08
N GLY A 165 7.25 -3.49 18.14
CA GLY A 165 6.25 -3.91 19.13
C GLY A 165 5.54 -2.74 19.79
N ASN A 166 6.26 -1.65 20.10
CA ASN A 166 5.67 -0.42 20.64
C ASN A 166 4.90 0.35 19.57
N VAL A 167 5.42 0.42 18.33
CA VAL A 167 4.72 1.03 17.19
C VAL A 167 3.38 0.33 16.94
N PHE A 168 3.38 -1.00 16.78
CA PHE A 168 2.15 -1.75 16.53
C PHE A 168 1.16 -1.73 17.69
N LYS A 169 1.63 -1.60 18.91
CA LYS A 169 0.76 -1.38 20.05
C LYS A 169 -0.08 -0.12 19.87
N GLU A 170 0.58 1.01 19.55
CA GLU A 170 -0.12 2.28 19.40
C GLU A 170 -1.02 2.29 18.16
N LEU A 171 -0.57 1.65 17.05
CA LEU A 171 -1.40 1.52 15.85
C LEU A 171 -2.64 0.66 16.08
N ALA A 172 -2.53 -0.45 16.81
CA ALA A 172 -3.69 -1.29 17.15
C ALA A 172 -4.75 -0.55 17.97
N ASP A 173 -4.31 0.40 18.82
CA ASP A 173 -5.20 1.26 19.60
C ASP A 173 -5.87 2.36 18.76
N VAL A 174 -5.24 2.78 17.64
CA VAL A 174 -5.75 3.83 16.74
C VAL A 174 -6.63 3.28 15.65
N PHE A 175 -6.25 2.13 15.07
CA PHE A 175 -6.89 1.55 13.90
C PHE A 175 -7.67 0.27 14.27
N PRO A 176 -9.00 0.32 14.37
CA PRO A 176 -9.83 -0.85 14.65
C PRO A 176 -9.91 -1.84 13.50
N SER A 177 -9.47 -1.47 12.29
CA SER A 177 -9.38 -2.40 11.16
C SER A 177 -8.77 -3.73 11.58
N PRO A 178 -9.32 -4.87 11.13
CA PRO A 178 -8.70 -6.17 11.41
C PRO A 178 -7.36 -6.37 10.69
N TYR A 179 -6.96 -5.44 9.84
CA TYR A 179 -5.78 -5.55 8.98
C TYR A 179 -4.72 -4.51 9.38
N ILE A 180 -3.45 -4.92 9.33
CA ILE A 180 -2.26 -4.05 9.38
C ILE A 180 -1.29 -4.55 8.31
N HIS A 181 -0.80 -3.62 7.50
CA HIS A 181 0.18 -3.92 6.46
C HIS A 181 1.60 -3.72 7.00
N LEU A 182 2.48 -4.67 6.72
CA LEU A 182 3.86 -4.75 7.22
C LEU A 182 4.90 -4.31 6.18
N GLY A 183 4.46 -3.82 5.02
CA GLY A 183 5.35 -3.55 3.89
C GLY A 183 6.03 -4.82 3.37
N GLY A 184 7.33 -4.83 3.30
CA GLY A 184 8.14 -6.03 3.04
C GLY A 184 8.76 -6.10 1.66
N ASP A 185 8.51 -5.12 0.83
CA ASP A 185 9.05 -5.03 -0.51
C ASP A 185 10.51 -4.58 -0.52
N GLU A 186 11.19 -4.96 -1.58
CA GLU A 186 12.51 -4.50 -2.00
C GLU A 186 13.68 -4.71 -1.01
N ALA A 187 13.47 -5.36 0.12
CA ALA A 187 14.53 -5.64 1.09
C ALA A 187 15.48 -6.76 0.66
N GLY A 188 15.05 -7.61 -0.28
CA GLY A 188 15.84 -8.69 -0.85
C GLY A 188 16.70 -8.28 -2.05
N ASN A 189 16.75 -7.01 -2.42
CA ASN A 189 17.51 -6.55 -3.57
C ASN A 189 18.96 -7.06 -3.50
N PRO A 190 19.49 -7.67 -4.60
CA PRO A 190 20.87 -8.18 -4.64
C PRO A 190 21.97 -7.17 -4.30
N ALA A 191 21.69 -5.87 -4.38
CA ALA A 191 22.64 -4.82 -3.99
C ALA A 191 22.75 -4.62 -2.48
N LEU A 192 21.79 -5.11 -1.67
CA LEU A 192 21.70 -4.84 -0.24
C LEU A 192 22.48 -5.89 0.56
N ASP A 193 23.63 -5.51 1.09
CA ASP A 193 24.57 -6.43 1.74
C ASP A 193 24.81 -6.16 3.25
N CYS A 194 24.05 -5.21 3.81
CA CYS A 194 24.25 -4.79 5.21
C CYS A 194 24.11 -5.93 6.21
N TRP A 195 23.25 -6.91 5.96
CA TRP A 195 23.06 -8.07 6.86
C TRP A 195 24.18 -9.10 6.75
N THR A 196 24.82 -9.21 5.58
CA THR A 196 25.92 -10.16 5.33
C THR A 196 27.11 -9.84 6.22
N ASN A 197 27.43 -8.57 6.39
CA ASN A 197 28.60 -8.14 7.16
C ASN A 197 28.29 -7.83 8.64
N CYS A 198 27.03 -7.96 9.06
CA CYS A 198 26.61 -7.63 10.42
C CYS A 198 26.82 -8.82 11.38
N PRO A 199 27.62 -8.66 12.46
CA PRO A 199 27.81 -9.74 13.44
C PRO A 199 26.54 -10.24 14.10
N LYS A 200 25.56 -9.34 14.35
CA LYS A 200 24.26 -9.70 14.94
C LYS A 200 23.43 -10.55 13.96
N CYS A 201 23.40 -10.19 12.67
CA CYS A 201 22.72 -10.95 11.63
C CYS A 201 23.41 -12.32 11.40
N GLN A 202 24.73 -12.39 11.42
CA GLN A 202 25.47 -13.65 11.33
C GLN A 202 25.21 -14.56 12.54
N ALA A 203 25.11 -14.00 13.74
CA ALA A 203 24.72 -14.75 14.94
C ALA A 203 23.28 -15.29 14.82
N LEU A 204 22.35 -14.48 14.26
CA LEU A 204 20.99 -14.92 13.98
C LEU A 204 20.95 -16.02 12.92
N LYS A 205 21.71 -15.90 11.81
CA LYS A 205 21.85 -16.97 10.80
C LYS A 205 22.26 -18.28 11.46
N LYS A 206 23.29 -18.23 12.31
CA LYS A 206 23.76 -19.43 13.03
C LYS A 206 22.65 -20.02 13.91
N LYS A 207 21.91 -19.20 14.65
CA LYS A 207 20.77 -19.62 15.48
C LYS A 207 19.67 -20.29 14.66
N LEU A 208 19.42 -19.81 13.43
CA LEU A 208 18.43 -20.34 12.51
C LEU A 208 18.92 -21.56 11.69
N GLY A 209 20.16 -22.01 11.91
CA GLY A 209 20.74 -23.11 11.14
C GLY A 209 21.09 -22.75 9.68
N ILE A 210 21.19 -21.46 9.37
CA ILE A 210 21.61 -20.97 8.06
C ILE A 210 23.13 -21.07 7.99
N THR A 211 23.64 -21.87 7.06
CA THR A 211 25.08 -22.17 6.96
C THR A 211 25.84 -21.21 6.04
N THR A 212 25.14 -20.54 5.14
CA THR A 212 25.75 -19.56 4.23
C THR A 212 26.09 -18.27 4.97
N THR A 213 27.26 -17.74 4.73
CA THR A 213 27.71 -16.44 5.25
C THR A 213 27.45 -15.31 4.27
N ASP A 214 27.18 -15.63 3.01
CA ASP A 214 26.83 -14.68 1.95
C ASP A 214 25.36 -14.26 2.01
N ARG A 215 24.92 -13.45 1.07
CA ARG A 215 23.56 -12.89 1.02
C ARG A 215 22.49 -13.81 0.45
N SER A 216 22.88 -14.95 -0.14
CA SER A 216 21.96 -15.82 -0.88
C SER A 216 20.75 -16.29 -0.07
N GLU A 217 20.87 -16.31 1.26
CA GLU A 217 19.80 -16.70 2.17
C GLU A 217 19.37 -15.57 3.14
N ASN A 218 19.71 -14.31 2.83
CA ASN A 218 19.28 -13.16 3.67
C ASN A 218 17.77 -13.01 3.75
N TRP A 219 17.02 -13.44 2.74
CA TRP A 219 15.56 -13.50 2.77
C TRP A 219 15.02 -14.30 3.97
N LYS A 220 15.76 -15.27 4.51
CA LYS A 220 15.38 -16.01 5.72
C LYS A 220 15.43 -15.13 6.98
N LEU A 221 16.27 -14.10 6.99
CA LEU A 221 16.31 -13.11 8.08
C LEU A 221 15.08 -12.21 8.03
N GLN A 222 14.65 -11.79 6.85
CA GLN A 222 13.39 -11.10 6.67
C GLN A 222 12.21 -11.98 7.08
N GLY A 223 12.22 -13.25 6.66
CA GLY A 223 11.20 -14.22 7.07
C GLY A 223 11.10 -14.35 8.59
N TYR A 224 12.25 -14.40 9.29
CA TYR A 224 12.26 -14.44 10.75
C TYR A 224 11.69 -13.17 11.40
N LEU A 225 12.01 -11.99 10.85
CA LEU A 225 11.41 -10.72 11.30
C LEU A 225 9.89 -10.76 11.13
N PHE A 226 9.43 -11.16 9.95
CA PHE A 226 8.01 -11.25 9.64
C PHE A 226 7.30 -12.26 10.54
N ASP A 227 7.84 -13.45 10.75
CA ASP A 227 7.27 -14.47 11.64
C ASP A 227 7.01 -13.89 13.04
N ARG A 228 7.97 -13.13 13.59
CA ARG A 228 7.81 -12.50 14.92
C ARG A 228 6.74 -11.41 14.93
N MET A 229 6.66 -10.59 13.89
CA MET A 229 5.66 -9.51 13.80
C MET A 229 4.26 -10.05 13.49
N ILE A 230 4.16 -11.07 12.65
CA ILE A 230 2.90 -11.79 12.37
C ILE A 230 2.36 -12.42 13.67
N GLU A 231 3.22 -13.09 14.42
CA GLU A 231 2.86 -13.69 15.72
C GLU A 231 2.38 -12.62 16.72
N LEU A 232 3.09 -11.50 16.81
CA LEU A 232 2.70 -10.37 17.66
C LEU A 232 1.33 -9.82 17.28
N LEU A 233 1.11 -9.54 16.00
CA LEU A 233 -0.15 -8.96 15.51
C LEU A 233 -1.33 -9.90 15.75
N ARG A 234 -1.16 -11.17 15.48
CA ARG A 234 -2.22 -12.18 15.66
C ARG A 234 -2.55 -12.45 17.12
N ASN A 235 -1.52 -12.77 17.89
CA ASN A 235 -1.74 -13.29 19.25
C ASN A 235 -2.06 -12.18 20.24
N ARG A 236 -1.52 -10.98 20.05
CA ARG A 236 -1.70 -9.89 20.98
C ARG A 236 -2.77 -8.88 20.56
N TYR A 237 -2.87 -8.61 19.27
CA TYR A 237 -3.77 -7.56 18.77
C TYR A 237 -4.92 -8.08 17.92
N HIS A 238 -4.97 -9.39 17.66
CA HIS A 238 -6.00 -10.04 16.84
C HIS A 238 -6.14 -9.41 15.45
N LYS A 239 -5.00 -9.01 14.86
CA LYS A 239 -4.91 -8.44 13.52
C LYS A 239 -4.46 -9.48 12.51
N THR A 240 -4.98 -9.35 11.29
CA THR A 240 -4.51 -10.11 10.13
C THR A 240 -3.39 -9.31 9.45
N PRO A 241 -2.17 -9.87 9.39
CA PRO A 241 -1.06 -9.21 8.72
C PRO A 241 -1.24 -9.21 7.21
N MET A 242 -0.89 -8.09 6.57
CA MET A 242 -0.81 -7.92 5.14
C MET A 242 0.63 -7.54 4.76
N PHE A 243 1.08 -7.86 3.53
CA PHE A 243 2.41 -7.48 3.04
C PHE A 243 2.55 -7.61 1.53
N TRP A 244 3.53 -6.89 0.96
CA TRP A 244 3.88 -7.00 -0.45
C TRP A 244 4.54 -8.36 -0.73
N TYR A 245 4.10 -9.05 -1.78
CA TYR A 245 4.71 -10.32 -2.19
C TYR A 245 6.05 -10.07 -2.86
N GLU A 246 7.08 -10.77 -2.37
CA GLU A 246 8.39 -10.81 -2.97
C GLU A 246 8.77 -12.25 -3.32
N LEU A 247 9.51 -12.43 -4.45
CA LEU A 247 9.92 -13.76 -4.93
C LEU A 247 10.75 -14.55 -3.91
N ASP A 248 11.45 -13.83 -3.02
CA ASP A 248 12.24 -14.43 -1.97
C ASP A 248 11.38 -14.94 -0.79
N PHE A 249 10.12 -14.55 -0.69
CA PHE A 249 9.17 -15.10 0.27
C PHE A 249 8.66 -16.47 -0.15
N LYS A 250 9.50 -17.48 -0.05
CA LYS A 250 9.16 -18.87 -0.39
C LYS A 250 8.12 -19.50 0.56
N LYS A 251 7.81 -18.86 1.67
CA LYS A 251 6.87 -19.36 2.66
C LYS A 251 6.03 -18.22 3.24
N ILE A 252 4.81 -18.12 2.75
CA ILE A 252 3.80 -17.21 3.32
C ILE A 252 3.13 -17.90 4.51
N GLN A 253 2.97 -17.18 5.63
CA GLN A 253 2.22 -17.71 6.77
C GLN A 253 0.73 -17.87 6.39
N PRO A 254 0.10 -19.04 6.66
CA PRO A 254 -1.33 -19.22 6.41
C PRO A 254 -2.19 -18.13 7.07
N GLY A 255 -3.24 -17.70 6.38
CA GLY A 255 -4.16 -16.66 6.90
C GLY A 255 -3.62 -15.22 6.88
N CYS A 256 -2.46 -14.96 6.29
CA CYS A 256 -2.03 -13.62 5.88
C CYS A 256 -2.70 -13.21 4.57
N VAL A 257 -2.61 -11.92 4.25
CA VAL A 257 -2.95 -11.38 2.94
C VAL A 257 -1.67 -10.87 2.28
N THR A 258 -1.36 -11.38 1.09
CA THR A 258 -0.21 -10.91 0.32
C THR A 258 -0.66 -10.11 -0.90
N PHE A 259 0.14 -9.12 -1.32
CA PHE A 259 -0.18 -8.24 -2.43
C PHE A 259 0.68 -8.59 -3.64
N ALA A 260 0.05 -8.99 -4.75
CA ALA A 260 0.71 -9.23 -6.02
C ALA A 260 0.87 -7.89 -6.76
N TRP A 261 2.05 -7.28 -6.69
CA TRP A 261 2.29 -5.94 -7.19
C TRP A 261 3.25 -5.88 -8.40
N ARG A 262 4.26 -6.74 -8.44
CA ARG A 262 5.26 -6.72 -9.52
C ARG A 262 4.65 -7.12 -10.86
N SER A 263 4.82 -6.24 -11.85
CA SER A 263 4.40 -6.52 -13.24
C SER A 263 5.03 -7.81 -13.75
N GLY A 264 4.22 -8.66 -14.38
CA GLY A 264 4.66 -9.92 -14.97
C GLY A 264 4.96 -11.05 -13.98
N LEU A 265 4.80 -10.84 -12.66
CA LEU A 265 5.05 -11.84 -11.62
C LEU A 265 3.79 -12.25 -10.84
N THR A 266 2.62 -11.84 -11.32
CA THR A 266 1.34 -12.14 -10.65
C THR A 266 1.09 -13.64 -10.52
N GLU A 267 1.41 -14.43 -11.53
CA GLU A 267 1.18 -15.88 -11.49
C GLU A 267 1.99 -16.59 -10.39
N GLU A 268 3.22 -16.16 -10.14
CA GLU A 268 4.05 -16.69 -9.06
C GLU A 268 3.44 -16.35 -7.70
N ALA A 269 2.97 -15.14 -7.52
CA ALA A 269 2.30 -14.70 -6.29
C ALA A 269 1.01 -15.49 -6.04
N LEU A 270 0.20 -15.73 -7.08
CA LEU A 270 -1.02 -16.54 -7.01
C LEU A 270 -0.73 -17.98 -6.59
N LYS A 271 0.27 -18.62 -7.23
CA LYS A 271 0.71 -19.97 -6.86
C LYS A 271 1.16 -20.05 -5.41
N ALA A 272 2.00 -19.08 -4.99
CA ALA A 272 2.48 -19.02 -3.62
C ALA A 272 1.34 -18.84 -2.60
N ALA A 273 0.33 -18.01 -2.91
CA ALA A 273 -0.82 -17.82 -2.05
C ALA A 273 -1.64 -19.13 -1.90
N VAL A 274 -1.91 -19.83 -3.00
CA VAL A 274 -2.64 -21.11 -2.99
C VAL A 274 -1.86 -22.16 -2.21
N GLU A 275 -0.57 -22.35 -2.50
CA GLU A 275 0.29 -23.36 -1.87
C GLU A 275 0.41 -23.15 -0.35
N ASN A 276 0.35 -21.90 0.11
CA ASN A 276 0.48 -21.56 1.53
C ASN A 276 -0.87 -21.31 2.23
N ASN A 277 -2.00 -21.56 1.58
CA ASN A 277 -3.33 -21.27 2.12
C ASN A 277 -3.43 -19.81 2.65
N ALA A 278 -2.90 -18.87 1.88
CA ALA A 278 -2.95 -17.44 2.12
C ALA A 278 -3.99 -16.77 1.21
N ARG A 279 -4.40 -15.57 1.57
CA ARG A 279 -5.22 -14.73 0.71
C ARG A 279 -4.34 -13.80 -0.12
N ILE A 280 -4.87 -13.34 -1.25
CA ILE A 280 -4.13 -12.45 -2.15
C ILE A 280 -4.96 -11.23 -2.57
N MET A 281 -4.32 -10.08 -2.51
CA MET A 281 -4.76 -8.81 -3.08
C MET A 281 -4.08 -8.63 -4.43
N LEU A 282 -4.82 -8.32 -5.48
CA LEU A 282 -4.25 -8.06 -6.80
C LEU A 282 -4.05 -6.57 -7.01
N CYS A 283 -2.82 -6.17 -7.22
CA CYS A 283 -2.43 -4.80 -7.56
C CYS A 283 -1.25 -4.76 -8.55
N PRO A 284 -1.22 -5.63 -9.60
CA PRO A 284 -0.09 -5.69 -10.52
C PRO A 284 0.11 -4.35 -11.23
N GLY A 285 1.37 -3.93 -11.36
CA GLY A 285 1.73 -2.60 -11.87
C GLY A 285 1.14 -2.27 -13.24
N GLU A 286 1.07 -3.25 -14.13
CA GLU A 286 0.50 -3.10 -15.48
C GLU A 286 -1.01 -2.79 -15.50
N HIS A 287 -1.70 -2.91 -14.36
CA HIS A 287 -3.14 -2.66 -14.24
C HIS A 287 -3.50 -1.67 -13.15
N CYS A 288 -2.70 -1.60 -12.09
CA CYS A 288 -3.11 -1.02 -10.81
C CYS A 288 -2.22 0.11 -10.29
N TYR A 289 -1.07 0.38 -10.89
CA TYR A 289 -0.20 1.48 -10.49
C TYR A 289 -0.70 2.79 -11.08
N PHE A 290 -1.45 3.52 -10.29
CA PHE A 290 -2.09 4.77 -10.71
C PHE A 290 -1.17 5.99 -10.63
N ASP A 291 0.02 5.84 -10.08
CA ASP A 291 1.11 6.78 -10.21
C ASP A 291 1.71 6.79 -11.63
N TYR A 292 1.58 5.70 -12.38
CA TYR A 292 2.03 5.62 -13.77
C TYR A 292 1.22 6.54 -14.68
N PRO A 293 1.85 7.15 -15.71
CA PRO A 293 1.13 7.96 -16.66
C PRO A 293 0.04 7.17 -17.40
N MET A 294 -1.07 7.83 -17.72
CA MET A 294 -2.18 7.22 -18.46
C MET A 294 -1.99 7.22 -19.97
N ALA A 295 -1.13 8.10 -20.47
CA ALA A 295 -0.76 8.19 -21.87
C ALA A 295 0.70 8.59 -22.01
N LYS A 296 1.28 8.35 -23.20
CA LYS A 296 2.64 8.80 -23.49
C LYS A 296 2.72 10.33 -23.46
N GLY A 297 3.64 10.85 -22.68
CA GLY A 297 3.82 12.30 -22.48
C GLY A 297 2.91 12.90 -21.40
N ASP A 298 2.12 12.10 -20.70
CA ASP A 298 1.43 12.53 -19.48
C ASP A 298 2.46 12.84 -18.39
N MET A 299 2.24 13.93 -17.67
CA MET A 299 3.19 14.44 -16.69
C MET A 299 2.70 14.18 -15.25
N PRO A 300 3.64 14.05 -14.32
CA PRO A 300 5.10 13.95 -14.46
C PRO A 300 5.54 12.51 -14.73
N GLU A 301 6.54 12.36 -15.61
CA GLU A 301 7.30 11.11 -15.75
C GLU A 301 8.41 11.10 -14.69
N VAL A 302 8.58 10.00 -13.96
CA VAL A 302 9.75 9.83 -13.09
C VAL A 302 10.96 9.37 -13.89
N ASN A 303 12.15 9.63 -13.33
CA ASN A 303 13.44 9.42 -13.98
C ASN A 303 13.74 7.98 -14.43
N TRP A 304 13.04 6.97 -13.87
CA TRP A 304 13.27 5.57 -14.23
C TRP A 304 12.45 5.09 -15.45
N GLY A 305 11.66 6.00 -16.08
CA GLY A 305 10.89 5.65 -17.28
C GLY A 305 9.67 4.79 -16.96
N MET A 306 8.75 5.30 -16.17
CA MET A 306 7.50 4.62 -15.82
C MET A 306 6.77 4.10 -17.05
N PRO A 307 6.26 2.86 -17.03
CA PRO A 307 5.39 2.37 -18.08
C PRO A 307 4.07 3.14 -18.08
N VAL A 308 3.39 3.15 -19.22
CA VAL A 308 2.04 3.71 -19.34
C VAL A 308 1.04 2.66 -18.91
N THR A 309 0.13 3.03 -17.98
CA THR A 309 -1.02 2.20 -17.56
C THR A 309 -2.30 2.92 -17.92
N THR A 310 -2.91 2.55 -19.03
CA THR A 310 -4.12 3.19 -19.54
C THR A 310 -5.36 2.80 -18.72
N LEU A 311 -6.46 3.56 -18.87
CA LEU A 311 -7.77 3.17 -18.33
C LEU A 311 -8.18 1.76 -18.78
N LYS A 312 -7.89 1.43 -20.05
CA LYS A 312 -8.23 0.12 -20.63
C LYS A 312 -7.40 -1.01 -20.02
N ASP A 313 -6.14 -0.75 -19.65
CA ASP A 313 -5.31 -1.75 -18.97
C ASP A 313 -5.85 -2.04 -17.58
N THR A 314 -6.26 -1.02 -16.83
CA THR A 314 -6.94 -1.22 -15.54
C THR A 314 -8.28 -1.97 -15.72
N TYR A 315 -9.08 -1.61 -16.72
CA TYR A 315 -10.36 -2.29 -16.97
C TYR A 315 -10.18 -3.78 -17.34
N ARG A 316 -9.07 -4.16 -17.96
CA ARG A 316 -8.77 -5.55 -18.31
C ARG A 316 -8.40 -6.44 -17.13
N LEU A 317 -8.11 -5.88 -15.97
CA LEU A 317 -7.84 -6.67 -14.77
C LEU A 317 -8.98 -7.66 -14.53
N ASP A 318 -8.66 -8.94 -14.53
CA ASP A 318 -9.55 -10.01 -14.08
C ASP A 318 -9.07 -10.50 -12.70
N PRO A 319 -9.77 -10.18 -11.61
CA PRO A 319 -9.37 -10.62 -10.28
C PRO A 319 -9.26 -12.13 -10.11
N GLY A 320 -10.04 -12.90 -10.88
CA GLY A 320 -9.96 -14.37 -10.87
C GLY A 320 -8.73 -14.92 -11.59
N TRP A 321 -8.09 -14.11 -12.44
CA TRP A 321 -6.87 -14.45 -13.20
C TRP A 321 -6.95 -15.80 -13.95
N GLY A 322 -8.15 -16.25 -14.30
CA GLY A 322 -8.37 -17.55 -14.91
C GLY A 322 -8.17 -18.77 -13.99
N MET A 323 -7.96 -18.54 -12.68
CA MET A 323 -7.71 -19.62 -11.69
C MET A 323 -8.96 -20.42 -11.32
N GLY A 324 -10.15 -19.90 -11.61
CA GLY A 324 -11.43 -20.57 -11.35
C GLY A 324 -12.07 -20.23 -10.00
N GLU A 325 -13.27 -20.78 -9.81
CA GLU A 325 -14.16 -20.44 -8.67
C GLU A 325 -13.56 -20.82 -7.31
N ASP A 326 -12.84 -21.92 -7.23
CA ASP A 326 -12.21 -22.36 -5.97
C ASP A 326 -11.18 -21.35 -5.46
N PHE A 327 -10.35 -20.82 -6.34
CA PHE A 327 -9.43 -19.74 -6.03
C PHE A 327 -10.16 -18.45 -5.61
N GLU A 328 -11.19 -18.05 -6.36
CA GLU A 328 -11.96 -16.84 -6.03
C GLU A 328 -12.60 -16.93 -4.64
N ASN A 329 -13.10 -18.11 -4.25
CA ASN A 329 -13.73 -18.31 -2.96
C ASN A 329 -12.73 -18.40 -1.78
N ASN A 330 -11.57 -18.99 -1.99
CA ASN A 330 -10.66 -19.34 -0.90
C ASN A 330 -9.44 -18.40 -0.77
N ASN A 331 -8.89 -17.94 -1.89
CA ASN A 331 -7.64 -17.19 -1.90
C ASN A 331 -7.81 -15.72 -2.32
N LEU A 332 -8.70 -15.42 -3.27
CA LEU A 332 -8.89 -14.04 -3.71
C LEU A 332 -9.45 -13.18 -2.57
N PHE A 333 -8.68 -12.16 -2.17
CA PHE A 333 -9.12 -11.22 -1.14
C PHE A 333 -9.68 -9.93 -1.75
N GLY A 334 -9.00 -9.37 -2.73
CA GLY A 334 -9.42 -8.11 -3.32
C GLY A 334 -8.57 -7.62 -4.45
N VAL A 335 -8.83 -6.37 -4.80
CA VAL A 335 -8.06 -5.58 -5.76
C VAL A 335 -7.64 -4.26 -5.12
N ALA A 336 -6.44 -3.77 -5.44
CA ALA A 336 -5.95 -2.48 -4.97
C ALA A 336 -5.37 -1.67 -6.12
N GLY A 337 -5.63 -0.36 -6.12
CA GLY A 337 -4.91 0.61 -6.94
C GLY A 337 -3.94 1.38 -6.07
N THR A 338 -2.72 1.61 -6.53
CA THR A 338 -1.67 2.30 -5.78
C THR A 338 -1.42 3.70 -6.34
N LEU A 339 -1.24 4.66 -5.45
CA LEU A 339 -0.93 6.06 -5.74
C LEU A 339 0.37 6.44 -5.03
N TRP A 340 1.49 5.88 -5.53
CA TRP A 340 2.82 6.29 -5.08
C TRP A 340 3.06 7.75 -5.42
N SER A 341 3.61 8.52 -4.49
CA SER A 341 3.52 9.97 -4.58
C SER A 341 4.84 10.68 -4.89
N GLU A 342 5.80 9.97 -5.48
CA GLU A 342 7.05 10.59 -5.94
C GLU A 342 6.79 11.75 -6.91
N CYS A 343 5.81 11.59 -7.79
CA CYS A 343 5.40 12.58 -8.77
C CYS A 343 3.98 13.12 -8.57
N ILE A 344 3.31 12.75 -7.49
CA ILE A 344 1.98 13.27 -7.13
C ILE A 344 2.18 14.38 -6.09
N ASN A 345 2.45 15.59 -6.54
CA ASN A 345 2.89 16.71 -5.71
C ASN A 345 1.75 17.69 -5.30
N THR A 346 0.53 17.46 -5.76
CA THR A 346 -0.65 18.24 -5.33
C THR A 346 -1.86 17.32 -5.11
N PRO A 347 -2.84 17.75 -4.31
CA PRO A 347 -4.08 17.00 -4.10
C PRO A 347 -4.90 16.78 -5.36
N GLU A 348 -4.93 17.79 -6.23
CA GLU A 348 -5.61 17.69 -7.52
C GLU A 348 -4.97 16.60 -8.37
N ARG A 349 -3.65 16.43 -8.27
CA ARG A 349 -2.92 15.38 -8.98
C ARG A 349 -3.28 13.98 -8.46
N ILE A 350 -3.60 13.82 -7.18
CA ILE A 350 -4.09 12.55 -6.63
C ILE A 350 -5.39 12.14 -7.33
N TYR A 351 -6.35 13.06 -7.44
CA TYR A 351 -7.61 12.80 -8.13
C TYR A 351 -7.41 12.55 -9.62
N TYR A 352 -6.56 13.34 -10.27
CA TYR A 352 -6.21 13.17 -11.68
C TYR A 352 -5.65 11.76 -11.94
N GLN A 353 -4.72 11.31 -11.13
CA GLN A 353 -4.11 9.98 -11.27
C GLN A 353 -5.05 8.84 -10.88
N ALA A 354 -5.91 9.05 -9.88
CA ALA A 354 -6.88 8.05 -9.48
C ALA A 354 -7.98 7.85 -10.53
N TYR A 355 -8.54 8.94 -11.06
CA TYR A 355 -9.72 8.86 -11.93
C TYR A 355 -9.38 9.16 -13.39
N PRO A 356 -9.96 8.37 -14.33
CA PRO A 356 -11.04 7.39 -14.16
C PRO A 356 -10.61 5.95 -13.83
N ARG A 357 -9.31 5.63 -13.66
CA ARG A 357 -8.84 4.25 -13.42
C ARG A 357 -9.46 3.61 -12.17
N ALA A 358 -9.67 4.38 -11.11
CA ALA A 358 -10.36 3.89 -9.91
C ALA A 358 -11.80 3.41 -10.17
N LEU A 359 -12.50 3.99 -11.18
CA LEU A 359 -13.81 3.50 -11.59
C LEU A 359 -13.71 2.11 -12.26
N ALA A 360 -12.68 1.92 -13.11
CA ALA A 360 -12.42 0.65 -13.76
C ALA A 360 -12.02 -0.43 -12.75
N LEU A 361 -11.18 -0.10 -11.78
CA LEU A 361 -10.81 -0.98 -10.68
C LEU A 361 -12.02 -1.37 -9.82
N ALA A 362 -12.88 -0.40 -9.50
CA ALA A 362 -14.09 -0.64 -8.74
C ALA A 362 -15.02 -1.63 -9.47
N GLU A 363 -15.19 -1.48 -10.79
CA GLU A 363 -15.98 -2.42 -11.58
C GLU A 363 -15.30 -3.81 -11.66
N ALA A 364 -13.96 -3.88 -11.76
CA ALA A 364 -13.24 -5.14 -11.75
C ALA A 364 -13.46 -5.92 -10.44
N GLY A 365 -13.40 -5.22 -9.31
CA GLY A 365 -13.61 -5.83 -8.00
C GLY A 365 -15.07 -6.07 -7.62
N TRP A 366 -16.01 -5.43 -8.31
CA TRP A 366 -17.44 -5.58 -8.02
C TRP A 366 -18.13 -6.57 -8.95
N SER A 367 -17.91 -6.46 -10.26
CA SER A 367 -18.68 -7.15 -11.27
C SER A 367 -18.04 -8.47 -11.70
N MET A 368 -18.84 -9.51 -11.82
CA MET A 368 -18.38 -10.77 -12.42
C MET A 368 -17.90 -10.52 -13.85
N GLN A 369 -16.82 -11.17 -14.27
CA GLN A 369 -16.20 -10.98 -15.59
C GLN A 369 -17.19 -11.09 -16.76
N LYS A 370 -18.10 -12.04 -16.70
CA LYS A 370 -19.14 -12.26 -17.74
C LYS A 370 -20.13 -11.09 -17.90
N ASN A 371 -20.22 -10.21 -16.89
CA ASN A 371 -21.13 -9.05 -16.88
C ASN A 371 -20.43 -7.75 -17.25
N ARG A 372 -19.12 -7.80 -17.53
CA ARG A 372 -18.31 -6.61 -17.88
C ARG A 372 -18.24 -6.46 -19.39
N SER A 373 -18.39 -5.21 -19.86
CA SER A 373 -18.22 -4.82 -21.26
C SER A 373 -17.57 -3.45 -21.31
N TRP A 374 -16.52 -3.33 -22.08
CA TRP A 374 -15.80 -2.06 -22.22
C TRP A 374 -16.70 -0.93 -22.70
N GLU A 375 -17.48 -1.18 -23.73
CA GLU A 375 -18.42 -0.20 -24.29
C GLU A 375 -19.48 0.21 -23.27
N GLY A 376 -20.01 -0.78 -22.53
CA GLY A 376 -20.96 -0.52 -21.45
C GLY A 376 -20.33 0.25 -20.29
N PHE A 377 -19.07 0.00 -19.98
CA PHE A 377 -18.32 0.77 -18.97
C PHE A 377 -18.16 2.23 -19.40
N ILE A 378 -17.70 2.50 -20.60
CA ILE A 378 -17.53 3.87 -21.13
C ILE A 378 -18.85 4.64 -21.06
N LEU A 379 -19.95 4.04 -21.51
CA LEU A 379 -21.28 4.68 -21.47
C LEU A 379 -21.75 5.06 -20.05
N ARG A 380 -21.36 4.31 -19.03
CA ARG A 380 -21.67 4.61 -17.62
C ARG A 380 -20.67 5.59 -17.02
N MET A 381 -19.42 5.56 -17.48
CA MET A 381 -18.36 6.41 -16.98
C MET A 381 -18.56 7.88 -17.39
N GLU A 382 -18.93 8.17 -18.63
CA GLU A 382 -19.09 9.54 -19.12
C GLU A 382 -19.99 10.42 -18.24
N PRO A 383 -21.24 10.03 -17.91
CA PRO A 383 -22.07 10.84 -17.01
C PRO A 383 -21.50 10.91 -15.58
N THR A 384 -20.70 9.94 -15.16
CA THR A 384 -19.99 9.96 -13.89
C THR A 384 -18.91 11.04 -13.87
N LEU A 385 -18.12 11.15 -14.94
CA LEU A 385 -17.09 12.20 -15.09
C LEU A 385 -17.73 13.59 -15.18
N GLU A 386 -18.87 13.73 -15.85
CA GLU A 386 -19.63 14.99 -15.85
C GLU A 386 -20.09 15.39 -14.43
N ASP A 387 -20.53 14.42 -13.61
CA ASP A 387 -20.87 14.68 -12.22
C ASP A 387 -19.65 15.06 -11.39
N MET A 388 -18.52 14.39 -11.57
CA MET A 388 -17.23 14.75 -10.94
C MET A 388 -16.83 16.18 -11.30
N MET A 389 -16.92 16.56 -12.57
CA MET A 389 -16.63 17.92 -13.04
C MET A 389 -17.53 18.96 -12.35
N ARG A 390 -18.83 18.70 -12.26
CA ARG A 390 -19.78 19.60 -11.56
C ARG A 390 -19.47 19.78 -10.09
N ARG A 391 -18.85 18.78 -9.46
CA ARG A 391 -18.43 18.81 -8.05
C ARG A 391 -17.00 19.33 -7.85
N GLY A 392 -16.32 19.74 -8.94
CA GLY A 392 -14.94 20.24 -8.89
C GLY A 392 -13.87 19.19 -8.65
N ILE A 393 -14.18 17.91 -8.91
CA ILE A 393 -13.22 16.81 -8.79
C ILE A 393 -12.42 16.72 -10.10
N THR A 394 -11.12 16.80 -9.97
CA THR A 394 -10.18 16.65 -11.10
C THR A 394 -10.08 15.18 -11.53
N PHE A 395 -9.95 14.94 -12.81
CA PHE A 395 -9.71 13.60 -13.38
C PHE A 395 -8.98 13.72 -14.72
N SER A 396 -8.37 12.65 -15.16
CA SER A 396 -7.74 12.61 -16.49
C SER A 396 -8.77 12.44 -17.60
N MET A 397 -8.51 13.09 -18.72
CA MET A 397 -9.26 12.92 -19.98
C MET A 397 -8.56 11.94 -20.94
N GLU A 398 -7.46 11.35 -20.53
CA GLU A 398 -6.68 10.36 -21.30
C GLU A 398 -7.29 8.95 -21.10
N TYR A 399 -8.21 8.55 -22.03
CA TYR A 399 -8.85 7.22 -21.98
C TYR A 399 -9.42 6.75 -23.31
#